data_b204e39d90bb858cc84e1ecd225dde41
#
_entry.id   b204e39d90bb858cc84e1ecd225dde41
#
_cell.length_a   1.000
_cell.length_b   1.000
_cell.length_c   1.000
_cell.angle_alpha   90.00
_cell.angle_beta   90.00
_cell.angle_gamma   90.00
#
_symmetry.space_group_name_H-M   'P 1'
#
loop_
_entity.id
_entity.type
_entity.pdbx_description
1 polymer ?
#
loop_
_entity_poly.entity_id
_entity_poly.type
_entity_poly.pdbx_seq_one_letter_code
_entity_poly.pdbx_strand_id
1 'polypeptide(L)'
;MVIVDECHHGASHIFENVLRQINSKYVYGVSANDKRIDRLEKKVYMQLGPIRHQYTSRERIKKQTIDHYVYPRFTRIMALGDSKNDLNSAYAFISKNENRNNMIISDIKKCIEENRTPIVLTRYKEHAKSLYESLKKDVLAHTYLIYGDHSLKENEETRKTILSLSHDEPFILVATSQSVGEGFNVPRLDTLFLTSPVSGEPLVDQFLGRINRDYKYKKSAIVYDYVDSHIHYFNNMYKKRLSAYRKIGFDVITNLVDNKQNVDHIYNYNDYLEVFRQDIHESNKSIIISSPQLNEKKVLSFIDLIKDRQEKGVSVNVFTKQTDEPYTNNLIDLLYGNGVFVEVYPDLDSYFAVIDQEIVWHGGINLLGKSNIYDSLMRVKSTTIAEELISSPTETKDCDS
;
A
#
# COMPACT_ATOMS: atom_id res chain seq x y z
N MET A 1 -37.40 -15.41 -19.84
CA MET A 1 -36.16 -14.60 -19.61
C MET A 1 -35.43 -15.19 -18.43
N VAL A 2 -34.15 -15.39 -18.57
CA VAL A 2 -33.24 -15.84 -17.50
C VAL A 2 -32.13 -14.82 -17.35
N ILE A 3 -31.79 -14.47 -16.12
CA ILE A 3 -30.66 -13.62 -15.77
C ILE A 3 -29.69 -14.47 -14.96
N VAL A 4 -28.45 -14.49 -15.39
CA VAL A 4 -27.35 -15.26 -14.81
C VAL A 4 -26.43 -14.27 -14.10
N ASP A 5 -26.49 -14.25 -12.78
CA ASP A 5 -25.57 -13.45 -11.96
C ASP A 5 -24.21 -14.12 -11.84
N GLU A 6 -23.15 -13.31 -11.67
CA GLU A 6 -21.74 -13.74 -11.64
C GLU A 6 -21.38 -14.67 -12.82
N CYS A 7 -21.84 -14.32 -14.00
CA CYS A 7 -21.74 -15.15 -15.21
C CYS A 7 -20.30 -15.46 -15.62
N HIS A 8 -19.29 -14.81 -15.03
CA HIS A 8 -17.89 -15.18 -15.21
C HIS A 8 -17.59 -16.60 -14.72
N HIS A 9 -18.39 -17.18 -13.83
CA HIS A 9 -18.31 -18.62 -13.46
C HIS A 9 -18.85 -19.55 -14.54
N GLY A 10 -19.50 -19.02 -15.58
CA GLY A 10 -20.16 -19.78 -16.66
C GLY A 10 -19.24 -20.69 -17.49
N ALA A 11 -17.93 -20.53 -17.39
CA ALA A 11 -16.97 -21.43 -18.04
C ALA A 11 -16.85 -22.81 -17.37
N SER A 12 -17.44 -23.03 -16.18
CA SER A 12 -17.43 -24.34 -15.51
C SER A 12 -18.37 -25.30 -16.21
N HIS A 13 -18.00 -26.59 -16.21
CA HIS A 13 -18.80 -27.67 -16.85
C HIS A 13 -20.20 -27.81 -16.25
N ILE A 14 -20.32 -27.62 -14.94
CA ILE A 14 -21.60 -27.67 -14.24
C ILE A 14 -22.54 -26.57 -14.73
N PHE A 15 -22.01 -25.38 -14.87
CA PHE A 15 -22.76 -24.20 -15.31
C PHE A 15 -23.23 -24.36 -16.78
N GLU A 16 -22.35 -24.86 -17.63
CA GLU A 16 -22.66 -25.16 -19.02
C GLU A 16 -23.82 -26.15 -19.14
N ASN A 17 -23.82 -27.22 -18.34
CA ASN A 17 -24.90 -28.24 -18.33
C ASN A 17 -26.25 -27.65 -17.88
N VAL A 18 -26.24 -26.73 -16.89
CA VAL A 18 -27.44 -26.03 -16.44
C VAL A 18 -27.98 -25.14 -17.55
N LEU A 19 -27.11 -24.34 -18.19
CA LEU A 19 -27.52 -23.45 -19.26
C LEU A 19 -28.09 -24.18 -20.48
N ARG A 20 -27.57 -25.36 -20.83
CA ARG A 20 -28.08 -26.21 -21.92
C ARG A 20 -29.48 -26.72 -21.67
N GLN A 21 -29.93 -26.85 -20.42
CA GLN A 21 -31.27 -27.30 -20.05
C GLN A 21 -32.30 -26.16 -20.01
N ILE A 22 -31.83 -24.91 -20.08
CA ILE A 22 -32.71 -23.76 -20.01
C ILE A 22 -33.34 -23.49 -21.37
N ASN A 23 -34.66 -23.69 -21.47
CA ASN A 23 -35.45 -23.32 -22.65
C ASN A 23 -36.03 -21.91 -22.48
N SER A 24 -35.21 -20.86 -22.69
CA SER A 24 -35.63 -19.46 -22.56
C SER A 24 -35.29 -18.66 -23.82
N LYS A 25 -36.21 -17.83 -24.27
CA LYS A 25 -36.00 -16.95 -25.42
C LYS A 25 -34.89 -15.89 -25.20
N TYR A 26 -34.70 -15.46 -23.95
CA TYR A 26 -33.71 -14.45 -23.58
C TYR A 26 -32.91 -14.93 -22.38
N VAL A 27 -31.59 -14.95 -22.54
CA VAL A 27 -30.64 -15.25 -21.47
C VAL A 27 -29.65 -14.10 -21.40
N TYR A 28 -29.50 -13.49 -20.23
CA TYR A 28 -28.58 -12.39 -19.97
C TYR A 28 -27.59 -12.79 -18.87
N GLY A 29 -26.31 -12.53 -19.11
CA GLY A 29 -25.27 -12.64 -18.10
C GLY A 29 -24.98 -11.28 -17.47
N VAL A 30 -24.85 -11.24 -16.15
CA VAL A 30 -24.37 -10.08 -15.39
C VAL A 30 -23.13 -10.50 -14.62
N SER A 31 -22.10 -9.69 -14.58
CA SER A 31 -20.88 -9.94 -13.84
C SER A 31 -20.15 -8.66 -13.50
N ALA A 32 -19.56 -8.60 -12.32
CA ALA A 32 -18.65 -7.51 -11.93
C ALA A 32 -17.28 -7.61 -12.63
N ASN A 33 -16.88 -8.83 -13.04
CA ASN A 33 -15.60 -9.12 -13.67
C ASN A 33 -15.80 -9.64 -15.10
N ASP A 34 -15.25 -8.93 -16.08
CA ASP A 34 -15.24 -9.34 -17.47
C ASP A 34 -14.02 -10.18 -17.88
N LYS A 35 -12.94 -10.11 -17.08
CA LYS A 35 -11.68 -10.81 -17.34
C LYS A 35 -11.45 -11.94 -16.35
N ARG A 36 -11.11 -13.10 -16.89
CA ARG A 36 -10.75 -14.30 -16.12
C ARG A 36 -9.25 -14.52 -16.12
N ILE A 37 -8.73 -15.04 -15.01
CA ILE A 37 -7.30 -15.40 -14.88
C ILE A 37 -6.94 -16.56 -15.83
N ASP A 38 -7.89 -17.48 -16.06
CA ASP A 38 -7.72 -18.67 -16.91
C ASP A 38 -7.97 -18.42 -18.40
N ARG A 39 -8.29 -17.19 -18.80
CA ARG A 39 -8.57 -16.78 -20.18
C ARG A 39 -9.71 -17.55 -20.87
N LEU A 40 -10.67 -18.06 -20.09
CA LEU A 40 -11.83 -18.79 -20.60
C LEU A 40 -13.05 -17.89 -20.86
N GLU A 41 -12.87 -16.58 -21.01
CA GLU A 41 -13.96 -15.64 -21.31
C GLU A 41 -14.71 -16.02 -22.60
N LYS A 42 -13.98 -16.56 -23.58
CA LYS A 42 -14.58 -17.02 -24.84
C LYS A 42 -15.68 -18.06 -24.65
N LYS A 43 -15.54 -18.96 -23.67
CA LYS A 43 -16.59 -19.93 -23.35
C LYS A 43 -17.84 -19.26 -22.81
N VAL A 44 -17.68 -18.25 -21.94
CA VAL A 44 -18.82 -17.47 -21.42
C VAL A 44 -19.53 -16.75 -22.57
N TYR A 45 -18.78 -16.13 -23.47
CA TYR A 45 -19.35 -15.44 -24.64
C TYR A 45 -20.05 -16.38 -25.63
N MET A 46 -19.60 -17.62 -25.76
CA MET A 46 -20.29 -18.64 -26.58
C MET A 46 -21.64 -19.04 -25.99
N GLN A 47 -21.79 -18.98 -24.68
CA GLN A 47 -23.03 -19.40 -23.98
C GLN A 47 -24.03 -18.26 -23.82
N LEU A 48 -23.54 -17.06 -23.50
CA LEU A 48 -24.37 -15.91 -23.10
C LEU A 48 -24.34 -14.77 -24.12
N GLY A 49 -23.48 -14.88 -25.15
CA GLY A 49 -23.27 -13.81 -26.13
C GLY A 49 -22.19 -12.80 -25.68
N PRO A 50 -21.86 -11.87 -26.58
CA PRO A 50 -20.83 -10.85 -26.30
C PRO A 50 -21.34 -9.81 -25.29
N ILE A 51 -20.39 -9.09 -24.69
CA ILE A 51 -20.71 -7.96 -23.79
C ILE A 51 -21.53 -6.92 -24.57
N ARG A 52 -22.71 -6.61 -24.09
CA ARG A 52 -23.65 -5.63 -24.69
C ARG A 52 -23.58 -4.28 -24.02
N HIS A 53 -23.30 -4.27 -22.71
CA HIS A 53 -23.17 -3.07 -21.93
C HIS A 53 -22.13 -3.28 -20.85
N GLN A 54 -21.27 -2.29 -20.63
CA GLN A 54 -20.30 -2.28 -19.56
C GLN A 54 -20.48 -1.00 -18.75
N TYR A 55 -20.63 -1.15 -17.44
CA TYR A 55 -20.74 -0.03 -16.51
C TYR A 55 -19.55 -0.07 -15.56
N THR A 56 -18.59 0.79 -15.80
CA THR A 56 -17.34 0.81 -15.06
C THR A 56 -17.50 1.47 -13.69
N SER A 57 -16.66 1.10 -12.72
CA SER A 57 -16.60 1.74 -11.41
C SER A 57 -16.34 3.25 -11.52
N ARG A 58 -15.56 3.68 -12.51
CA ARG A 58 -15.30 5.09 -12.79
C ARG A 58 -16.57 5.83 -13.24
N GLU A 59 -17.41 5.21 -14.07
CA GLU A 59 -18.67 5.81 -14.50
C GLU A 59 -19.67 5.92 -13.34
N ARG A 60 -19.66 4.93 -12.43
CA ARG A 60 -20.45 4.97 -11.20
C ARG A 60 -20.01 6.13 -10.30
N ILE A 61 -18.72 6.26 -10.04
CA ILE A 61 -18.15 7.33 -9.23
C ILE A 61 -18.49 8.71 -9.80
N LYS A 62 -18.36 8.90 -11.11
CA LYS A 62 -18.72 10.16 -11.77
C LYS A 62 -20.19 10.57 -11.61
N LYS A 63 -21.08 9.62 -11.37
CA LYS A 63 -22.52 9.87 -11.16
C LYS A 63 -22.88 10.10 -9.70
N GLN A 64 -22.00 9.74 -8.78
CA GLN A 64 -22.19 9.96 -7.36
C GLN A 64 -21.84 11.40 -6.98
N THR A 65 -22.52 11.92 -5.98
CA THR A 65 -22.34 13.28 -5.46
C THR A 65 -21.41 13.33 -4.26
N ILE A 66 -20.70 12.23 -3.97
CA ILE A 66 -19.78 12.11 -2.85
C ILE A 66 -18.33 12.14 -3.34
N ASP A 67 -17.44 12.63 -2.51
CA ASP A 67 -16.01 12.65 -2.80
C ASP A 67 -15.36 11.30 -2.51
N HIS A 68 -14.28 10.98 -3.23
CA HIS A 68 -13.59 9.70 -3.15
C HIS A 68 -12.09 9.92 -2.94
N TYR A 69 -11.59 9.60 -1.74
CA TYR A 69 -10.20 9.85 -1.36
C TYR A 69 -9.46 8.59 -0.94
N VAL A 70 -8.18 8.54 -1.25
CA VAL A 70 -7.23 7.55 -0.72
C VAL A 70 -6.14 8.30 0.04
N TYR A 71 -5.94 7.93 1.29
CA TYR A 71 -4.86 8.40 2.14
C TYR A 71 -3.82 7.27 2.31
N PRO A 72 -2.71 7.27 1.56
CA PRO A 72 -1.61 6.35 1.82
C PRO A 72 -1.01 6.63 3.19
N ARG A 73 -0.95 5.59 4.03
CA ARG A 73 -0.37 5.65 5.37
C ARG A 73 0.92 4.85 5.38
N PHE A 74 2.04 5.53 5.22
CA PHE A 74 3.34 4.88 5.17
C PHE A 74 3.76 4.45 6.57
N THR A 75 4.01 3.16 6.71
CA THR A 75 4.44 2.57 7.98
C THR A 75 5.95 2.76 8.14
N ARG A 76 6.39 3.03 9.39
CA ARG A 76 7.80 3.21 9.75
C ARG A 76 8.37 1.92 10.29
N ILE A 77 8.13 0.80 9.62
CA ILE A 77 8.61 -0.51 10.05
C ILE A 77 9.67 -1.01 9.08
N MET A 78 10.75 -1.54 9.61
CA MET A 78 11.77 -2.21 8.81
C MET A 78 11.59 -3.72 8.91
N ALA A 79 11.66 -4.41 7.78
CA ALA A 79 11.69 -5.85 7.75
C ALA A 79 13.15 -6.32 7.85
N LEU A 80 13.45 -7.13 8.84
CA LEU A 80 14.76 -7.75 9.07
C LEU A 80 14.71 -9.26 8.79
N GLY A 81 15.81 -9.83 8.32
CA GLY A 81 15.95 -11.28 8.13
C GLY A 81 14.96 -11.88 7.12
N ASP A 82 14.39 -13.03 7.46
CA ASP A 82 13.52 -13.83 6.58
C ASP A 82 12.27 -13.12 6.07
N SER A 83 11.82 -12.06 6.74
CA SER A 83 10.67 -11.25 6.28
C SER A 83 10.93 -10.51 4.97
N LYS A 84 12.19 -10.38 4.53
CA LYS A 84 12.57 -9.83 3.23
C LYS A 84 12.45 -10.85 2.10
N ASN A 85 12.64 -12.14 2.39
CA ASN A 85 12.85 -13.17 1.39
C ASN A 85 11.60 -14.01 1.09
N ASP A 86 10.60 -14.02 1.97
CA ASP A 86 9.35 -14.75 1.80
C ASP A 86 8.12 -13.87 2.02
N LEU A 87 7.18 -13.93 1.09
CA LEU A 87 5.96 -13.13 1.13
C LEU A 87 5.07 -13.46 2.34
N ASN A 88 4.98 -14.72 2.75
CA ASN A 88 4.15 -15.11 3.90
C ASN A 88 4.78 -14.64 5.21
N SER A 89 6.10 -14.76 5.34
CA SER A 89 6.86 -14.23 6.48
C SER A 89 6.73 -12.71 6.57
N ALA A 90 6.75 -12.00 5.44
CA ALA A 90 6.51 -10.57 5.39
C ALA A 90 5.10 -10.19 5.90
N TYR A 91 4.05 -10.90 5.46
CA TYR A 91 2.70 -10.69 5.98
C TYR A 91 2.58 -10.99 7.47
N ALA A 92 3.21 -12.08 7.94
CA ALA A 92 3.22 -12.43 9.37
C ALA A 92 3.92 -11.35 10.19
N PHE A 93 5.03 -10.81 9.71
CA PHE A 93 5.76 -9.72 10.34
C PHE A 93 4.91 -8.46 10.49
N ILE A 94 4.32 -7.93 9.41
CA ILE A 94 3.51 -6.70 9.48
C ILE A 94 2.26 -6.87 10.34
N SER A 95 1.67 -8.07 10.39
CA SER A 95 0.48 -8.33 11.21
C SER A 95 0.75 -8.32 12.71
N LYS A 96 1.99 -8.64 13.13
CA LYS A 96 2.41 -8.70 14.53
C LYS A 96 3.11 -7.43 15.01
N ASN A 97 3.47 -6.51 14.12
CA ASN A 97 4.21 -5.32 14.48
C ASN A 97 3.33 -4.35 15.27
N GLU A 98 3.70 -4.12 16.53
CA GLU A 98 2.93 -3.30 17.48
C GLU A 98 2.86 -1.83 17.05
N ASN A 99 3.96 -1.24 16.60
CA ASN A 99 3.99 0.17 16.16
C ASN A 99 3.03 0.40 15.00
N ARG A 100 3.02 -0.53 14.05
CA ARG A 100 2.10 -0.51 12.91
C ARG A 100 0.64 -0.66 13.36
N ASN A 101 0.37 -1.59 14.25
CA ASN A 101 -0.98 -1.82 14.76
C ASN A 101 -1.48 -0.63 15.60
N ASN A 102 -0.62 0.00 16.39
CA ASN A 102 -0.94 1.22 17.13
C ASN A 102 -1.28 2.39 16.19
N MET A 103 -0.56 2.53 15.08
CA MET A 103 -0.88 3.52 14.05
C MET A 103 -2.28 3.25 13.44
N ILE A 104 -2.58 1.99 13.09
CA ILE A 104 -3.90 1.59 12.58
C ILE A 104 -5.01 1.93 13.58
N ILE A 105 -4.84 1.55 14.84
CA ILE A 105 -5.82 1.81 15.91
C ILE A 105 -6.03 3.31 16.11
N SER A 106 -4.95 4.10 16.12
CA SER A 106 -5.02 5.57 16.24
C SER A 106 -5.82 6.21 15.10
N ASP A 107 -5.59 5.76 13.85
CA ASP A 107 -6.32 6.28 12.70
C ASP A 107 -7.81 5.89 12.74
N ILE A 108 -8.12 4.67 13.21
CA ILE A 108 -9.52 4.24 13.39
C ILE A 108 -10.23 5.06 14.49
N LYS A 109 -9.54 5.37 15.59
CA LYS A 109 -10.08 6.25 16.65
C LYS A 109 -10.47 7.62 16.09
N LYS A 110 -9.58 8.27 15.36
CA LYS A 110 -9.86 9.54 14.68
C LYS A 110 -11.05 9.44 13.73
N CYS A 111 -11.12 8.36 12.98
CA CYS A 111 -12.23 8.10 12.06
C CYS A 111 -13.58 8.04 12.78
N ILE A 112 -13.65 7.41 13.96
CA ILE A 112 -14.87 7.37 14.79
C ILE A 112 -15.21 8.75 15.36
N GLU A 113 -14.21 9.51 15.82
CA GLU A 113 -14.38 10.91 16.30
C GLU A 113 -14.96 11.82 15.21
N GLU A 114 -14.65 11.54 13.94
CA GLU A 114 -15.22 12.22 12.76
C GLU A 114 -16.61 11.69 12.35
N ASN A 115 -17.25 10.85 13.17
CA ASN A 115 -18.53 10.20 12.91
C ASN A 115 -18.58 9.37 11.64
N ARG A 116 -17.49 8.72 11.27
CA ARG A 116 -17.40 7.85 10.11
C ARG A 116 -17.68 6.39 10.49
N THR A 117 -17.94 5.58 9.47
CA THR A 117 -18.27 4.15 9.65
C THR A 117 -17.22 3.28 8.98
N PRO A 118 -16.18 2.86 9.73
CA PRO A 118 -15.06 2.13 9.16
C PRO A 118 -15.31 0.63 8.98
N ILE A 119 -14.73 0.09 7.89
CA ILE A 119 -14.43 -1.32 7.72
C ILE A 119 -12.91 -1.51 7.71
N VAL A 120 -12.42 -2.42 8.54
CA VAL A 120 -11.00 -2.76 8.69
C VAL A 120 -10.76 -4.12 8.06
N LEU A 121 -10.04 -4.15 6.93
CA LEU A 121 -9.75 -5.38 6.22
C LEU A 121 -8.33 -5.86 6.46
N THR A 122 -8.20 -7.09 6.89
CA THR A 122 -6.91 -7.76 7.08
C THR A 122 -6.87 -9.12 6.38
N ARG A 123 -5.65 -9.65 6.13
CA ARG A 123 -5.45 -10.97 5.52
C ARG A 123 -5.65 -12.11 6.53
N TYR A 124 -5.13 -11.93 7.75
CA TYR A 124 -5.06 -12.99 8.74
C TYR A 124 -6.11 -12.85 9.83
N LYS A 125 -6.70 -13.98 10.18
CA LYS A 125 -7.68 -14.13 11.26
C LYS A 125 -7.14 -13.64 12.60
N GLU A 126 -5.92 -14.02 12.95
CA GLU A 126 -5.30 -13.64 14.22
C GLU A 126 -5.05 -12.12 14.29
N HIS A 127 -4.68 -11.50 13.17
CA HIS A 127 -4.58 -10.05 13.08
C HIS A 127 -5.95 -9.36 13.23
N ALA A 128 -7.00 -9.91 12.61
CA ALA A 128 -8.35 -9.40 12.78
C ALA A 128 -8.80 -9.45 14.24
N LYS A 129 -8.56 -10.57 14.93
CA LYS A 129 -8.87 -10.72 16.36
C LYS A 129 -8.09 -9.75 17.23
N SER A 130 -6.78 -9.60 17.00
CA SER A 130 -5.94 -8.67 17.75
C SER A 130 -6.41 -7.22 17.63
N LEU A 131 -6.71 -6.77 16.39
CA LEU A 131 -7.25 -5.42 16.17
C LEU A 131 -8.65 -5.26 16.81
N TYR A 132 -9.51 -6.27 16.68
CA TYR A 132 -10.84 -6.26 17.29
C TYR A 132 -10.78 -6.11 18.80
N GLU A 133 -9.95 -6.91 19.50
CA GLU A 133 -9.82 -6.84 20.97
C GLU A 133 -9.26 -5.50 21.43
N SER A 134 -8.28 -4.94 20.72
CA SER A 134 -7.73 -3.62 21.04
C SER A 134 -8.76 -2.53 20.83
N LEU A 135 -9.49 -2.54 19.71
CA LEU A 135 -10.53 -1.53 19.42
C LEU A 135 -11.70 -1.61 20.40
N LYS A 136 -12.12 -2.81 20.80
CA LYS A 136 -13.21 -3.02 21.76
C LYS A 136 -12.88 -2.46 23.15
N LYS A 137 -11.60 -2.46 23.54
CA LYS A 137 -11.15 -1.89 24.83
C LYS A 137 -11.08 -0.37 24.78
N ASP A 138 -10.65 0.16 23.64
CA ASP A 138 -10.13 1.52 23.55
C ASP A 138 -11.10 2.52 22.90
N VAL A 139 -12.19 2.05 22.29
CA VAL A 139 -13.10 2.90 21.50
C VAL A 139 -14.53 2.78 22.01
N LEU A 140 -15.20 3.92 22.20
CA LEU A 140 -16.62 4.01 22.55
C LEU A 140 -17.49 3.83 21.29
N ALA A 141 -17.39 2.66 20.63
CA ALA A 141 -18.20 2.31 19.49
C ALA A 141 -18.47 0.81 19.47
N HIS A 142 -19.59 0.40 18.91
CA HIS A 142 -19.88 -1.02 18.67
C HIS A 142 -18.85 -1.61 17.74
N THR A 143 -18.11 -2.63 18.18
CA THR A 143 -17.09 -3.28 17.36
C THR A 143 -17.55 -4.68 16.99
N TYR A 144 -17.57 -4.98 15.72
CA TYR A 144 -17.99 -6.28 15.16
C TYR A 144 -16.82 -6.96 14.45
N LEU A 145 -16.80 -8.30 14.52
CA LEU A 145 -15.76 -9.13 13.91
C LEU A 145 -16.37 -10.17 12.99
N ILE A 146 -15.92 -10.22 11.72
CA ILE A 146 -16.34 -11.21 10.72
C ILE A 146 -15.11 -11.88 10.10
N TYR A 147 -15.05 -13.22 10.18
CA TYR A 147 -13.98 -14.01 9.58
C TYR A 147 -14.46 -15.41 9.14
N GLY A 148 -13.68 -16.09 8.31
CA GLY A 148 -14.12 -17.29 7.60
C GLY A 148 -14.48 -18.51 8.44
N ASP A 149 -14.00 -18.62 9.69
CA ASP A 149 -14.34 -19.73 10.59
C ASP A 149 -15.66 -19.52 11.34
N HIS A 150 -16.20 -18.31 11.33
CA HIS A 150 -17.58 -18.11 11.76
C HIS A 150 -18.52 -18.83 10.80
N SER A 151 -19.54 -19.48 11.32
CA SER A 151 -20.56 -20.09 10.49
C SER A 151 -21.25 -19.00 9.62
N LEU A 152 -21.80 -19.40 8.49
CA LEU A 152 -22.57 -18.46 7.64
C LEU A 152 -23.72 -17.81 8.44
N LYS A 153 -24.29 -18.53 9.44
CA LYS A 153 -25.35 -18.00 10.32
C LYS A 153 -24.83 -16.89 11.24
N GLU A 154 -23.69 -17.07 11.89
CA GLU A 154 -23.08 -16.08 12.79
C GLU A 154 -22.71 -14.81 12.03
N ASN A 155 -22.10 -14.93 10.86
CA ASN A 155 -21.78 -13.78 10.01
C ASN A 155 -23.05 -13.04 9.55
N GLU A 156 -24.11 -13.76 9.21
CA GLU A 156 -25.39 -13.18 8.81
C GLU A 156 -26.13 -12.52 9.99
N GLU A 157 -26.08 -13.08 11.20
CA GLU A 157 -26.61 -12.47 12.41
C GLU A 157 -25.86 -11.18 12.74
N THR A 158 -24.53 -11.19 12.67
CA THR A 158 -23.71 -9.98 12.85
C THR A 158 -24.09 -8.92 11.83
N ARG A 159 -24.29 -9.29 10.58
CA ARG A 159 -24.72 -8.36 9.53
C ARG A 159 -26.09 -7.78 9.81
N LYS A 160 -27.06 -8.61 10.24
CA LYS A 160 -28.42 -8.14 10.60
C LYS A 160 -28.37 -7.18 11.80
N THR A 161 -27.55 -7.47 12.81
CA THR A 161 -27.34 -6.57 13.95
C THR A 161 -26.79 -5.21 13.49
N ILE A 162 -25.76 -5.20 12.62
CA ILE A 162 -25.20 -3.97 12.08
C ILE A 162 -26.26 -3.17 11.30
N LEU A 163 -27.10 -3.84 10.52
CA LEU A 163 -28.15 -3.20 9.72
C LEU A 163 -29.30 -2.65 10.58
N SER A 164 -29.50 -3.18 11.80
CA SER A 164 -30.52 -2.69 12.74
C SER A 164 -30.07 -1.49 13.58
N LEU A 165 -28.76 -1.14 13.56
CA LEU A 165 -28.24 0.03 14.28
C LEU A 165 -28.85 1.32 13.72
N SER A 166 -29.15 2.26 14.63
CA SER A 166 -29.58 3.60 14.22
C SER A 166 -28.44 4.35 13.53
N HIS A 167 -28.74 5.40 12.78
CA HIS A 167 -27.72 6.18 12.08
C HIS A 167 -26.67 6.79 13.02
N ASP A 168 -27.09 7.19 14.21
CA ASP A 168 -26.25 7.89 15.18
C ASP A 168 -25.41 6.94 16.04
N GLU A 169 -25.61 5.64 15.95
CA GLU A 169 -24.82 4.65 16.67
C GLU A 169 -23.52 4.33 15.90
N PRO A 170 -22.34 4.77 16.40
CA PRO A 170 -21.07 4.50 15.73
C PRO A 170 -20.72 3.01 15.83
N PHE A 171 -20.18 2.46 14.75
CA PHE A 171 -19.65 1.10 14.77
C PHE A 171 -18.40 0.94 13.92
N ILE A 172 -17.60 -0.06 14.28
CA ILE A 172 -16.41 -0.53 13.59
C ILE A 172 -16.65 -1.95 13.12
N LEU A 173 -16.39 -2.24 11.86
CA LEU A 173 -16.40 -3.62 11.36
C LEU A 173 -14.98 -4.08 11.06
N VAL A 174 -14.49 -5.07 11.81
CA VAL A 174 -13.22 -5.74 11.52
C VAL A 174 -13.50 -7.05 10.79
N ALA A 175 -12.83 -7.27 9.66
CA ALA A 175 -13.07 -8.46 8.87
C ALA A 175 -11.82 -8.97 8.16
N THR A 176 -11.81 -10.27 7.86
CA THR A 176 -10.83 -10.81 6.91
C THR A 176 -11.25 -10.52 5.47
N SER A 177 -10.29 -10.29 4.60
CA SER A 177 -10.55 -9.97 3.17
C SER A 177 -11.41 -11.03 2.48
N GLN A 178 -11.31 -12.30 2.87
CA GLN A 178 -12.09 -13.41 2.31
C GLN A 178 -13.55 -13.38 2.78
N SER A 179 -13.82 -12.92 4.00
CA SER A 179 -15.17 -12.94 4.60
C SER A 179 -16.06 -11.80 4.12
N VAL A 180 -15.49 -10.80 3.49
CA VAL A 180 -16.19 -9.65 2.91
C VAL A 180 -16.28 -9.81 1.39
N GLY A 181 -16.45 -11.05 0.94
CA GLY A 181 -16.63 -11.42 -0.45
C GLY A 181 -17.98 -11.02 -1.03
N GLU A 182 -18.39 -11.70 -2.09
CA GLU A 182 -19.68 -11.50 -2.76
C GLU A 182 -20.85 -11.55 -1.77
N GLY A 183 -21.84 -10.71 -1.99
CA GLY A 183 -23.05 -10.65 -1.15
C GLY A 183 -22.95 -9.81 0.14
N PHE A 184 -21.76 -9.41 0.60
CA PHE A 184 -21.66 -8.56 1.78
C PHE A 184 -22.14 -7.12 1.47
N ASN A 185 -23.25 -6.72 2.08
CA ASN A 185 -23.90 -5.45 1.81
C ASN A 185 -24.24 -4.69 3.10
N VAL A 186 -23.43 -3.67 3.40
CA VAL A 186 -23.67 -2.69 4.48
C VAL A 186 -23.46 -1.29 3.89
N PRO A 187 -24.50 -0.62 3.39
CA PRO A 187 -24.39 0.64 2.64
C PRO A 187 -23.81 1.81 3.45
N ARG A 188 -23.94 1.76 4.77
CA ARG A 188 -23.47 2.81 5.68
C ARG A 188 -21.94 2.90 5.74
N LEU A 189 -21.20 1.84 5.41
CA LEU A 189 -19.74 1.85 5.41
C LEU A 189 -19.20 2.92 4.45
N ASP A 190 -18.37 3.81 4.95
CA ASP A 190 -17.82 4.95 4.21
C ASP A 190 -16.30 5.06 4.25
N THR A 191 -15.65 4.31 5.13
CA THR A 191 -14.20 4.33 5.30
C THR A 191 -13.62 2.92 5.29
N LEU A 192 -12.61 2.69 4.45
CA LEU A 192 -11.89 1.44 4.34
C LEU A 192 -10.48 1.57 4.92
N PHE A 193 -10.16 0.75 5.90
CA PHE A 193 -8.80 0.56 6.41
C PHE A 193 -8.21 -0.70 5.78
N LEU A 194 -7.34 -0.53 4.79
CA LEU A 194 -6.67 -1.63 4.10
C LEU A 194 -5.38 -1.97 4.86
N THR A 195 -5.50 -2.79 5.90
CA THR A 195 -4.41 -3.09 6.82
C THR A 195 -3.45 -4.18 6.34
N SER A 196 -3.81 -4.91 5.31
CA SER A 196 -2.91 -5.89 4.68
C SER A 196 -2.76 -5.55 3.20
N PRO A 197 -1.53 -5.48 2.68
CA PRO A 197 -1.27 -5.21 1.27
C PRO A 197 -1.97 -6.23 0.36
N VAL A 198 -2.61 -5.74 -0.68
CA VAL A 198 -3.23 -6.57 -1.74
C VAL A 198 -2.73 -6.13 -3.10
N SER A 199 -2.84 -7.01 -4.08
CA SER A 199 -2.43 -6.74 -5.45
C SER A 199 -3.55 -7.08 -6.42
N GLY A 200 -3.63 -6.29 -7.49
CA GLY A 200 -4.58 -6.49 -8.57
C GLY A 200 -5.81 -5.58 -8.50
N GLU A 201 -6.12 -4.98 -9.65
CA GLU A 201 -7.24 -4.06 -9.82
C GLU A 201 -8.61 -4.65 -9.43
N PRO A 202 -8.95 -5.92 -9.81
CA PRO A 202 -10.26 -6.49 -9.47
C PRO A 202 -10.51 -6.58 -7.97
N LEU A 203 -9.49 -6.95 -7.19
CA LEU A 203 -9.62 -7.07 -5.74
C LEU A 203 -9.73 -5.69 -5.07
N VAL A 204 -8.98 -4.71 -5.55
CA VAL A 204 -9.08 -3.32 -5.09
C VAL A 204 -10.48 -2.78 -5.38
N ASP A 205 -11.00 -2.96 -6.60
CA ASP A 205 -12.34 -2.51 -6.98
C ASP A 205 -13.44 -3.18 -6.14
N GLN A 206 -13.29 -4.47 -5.85
CA GLN A 206 -14.19 -5.19 -4.95
C GLN A 206 -14.24 -4.58 -3.55
N PHE A 207 -13.08 -4.24 -2.96
CA PHE A 207 -13.01 -3.63 -1.63
C PHE A 207 -13.56 -2.19 -1.63
N LEU A 208 -13.21 -1.40 -2.63
CA LEU A 208 -13.76 -0.06 -2.81
C LEU A 208 -15.28 -0.10 -2.97
N GLY A 209 -15.80 -1.10 -3.67
CA GLY A 209 -17.23 -1.33 -3.82
C GLY A 209 -17.98 -1.49 -2.49
N ARG A 210 -17.30 -1.87 -1.39
CA ARG A 210 -17.94 -1.99 -0.06
C ARG A 210 -18.26 -0.64 0.56
N ILE A 211 -17.39 0.36 0.36
CA ILE A 211 -17.57 1.71 0.88
C ILE A 211 -18.25 2.65 -0.12
N ASN A 212 -18.37 2.24 -1.38
CA ASN A 212 -18.89 3.05 -2.49
C ASN A 212 -20.38 2.75 -2.79
N ARG A 213 -21.14 2.33 -1.79
CA ARG A 213 -22.60 2.15 -1.92
C ARG A 213 -23.32 3.42 -1.54
N ASP A 214 -24.44 3.66 -2.22
CA ASP A 214 -25.26 4.84 -1.95
C ASP A 214 -25.88 4.73 -0.55
N TYR A 215 -25.70 5.79 0.23
CA TYR A 215 -26.30 5.95 1.53
C TYR A 215 -26.58 7.43 1.79
N LYS A 216 -27.79 7.76 2.23
CA LYS A 216 -28.32 9.14 2.31
C LYS A 216 -27.40 10.13 3.05
N TYR A 217 -26.71 9.65 4.08
CA TYR A 217 -25.89 10.50 4.94
C TYR A 217 -24.39 10.46 4.63
N LYS A 218 -24.00 9.70 3.60
CA LYS A 218 -22.60 9.58 3.19
C LYS A 218 -22.16 10.83 2.44
N LYS A 219 -21.06 11.44 2.90
CA LYS A 219 -20.46 12.64 2.28
C LYS A 219 -19.26 12.31 1.41
N SER A 220 -18.51 11.30 1.81
CA SER A 220 -17.31 10.85 1.09
C SER A 220 -17.03 9.38 1.33
N ALA A 221 -16.31 8.74 0.42
CA ALA A 221 -15.73 7.42 0.59
C ALA A 221 -14.21 7.56 0.75
N ILE A 222 -13.66 7.06 1.85
CA ILE A 222 -12.25 7.24 2.21
C ILE A 222 -11.56 5.89 2.34
N VAL A 223 -10.33 5.81 1.83
CA VAL A 223 -9.46 4.65 2.00
C VAL A 223 -8.21 5.06 2.75
N TYR A 224 -7.89 4.40 3.85
CA TYR A 224 -6.59 4.41 4.48
C TYR A 224 -5.80 3.19 4.00
N ASP A 225 -4.82 3.40 3.14
CA ASP A 225 -3.98 2.33 2.57
C ASP A 225 -2.64 2.29 3.30
N TYR A 226 -2.43 1.27 4.14
CA TYR A 226 -1.17 1.10 4.88
C TYR A 226 -0.08 0.54 3.97
N VAL A 227 0.94 1.37 3.75
CA VAL A 227 2.02 1.13 2.79
C VAL A 227 3.31 0.78 3.53
N ASP A 228 3.69 -0.48 3.44
CA ASP A 228 4.94 -1.01 4.00
C ASP A 228 6.03 -1.00 2.91
N SER A 229 6.50 0.21 2.54
CA SER A 229 7.38 0.43 1.37
C SER A 229 8.75 -0.20 1.50
N HIS A 230 9.21 -0.48 2.72
CA HIS A 230 10.48 -1.14 3.02
C HIS A 230 10.51 -2.61 2.63
N ILE A 231 9.35 -3.21 2.40
CA ILE A 231 9.22 -4.60 1.94
C ILE A 231 8.95 -4.58 0.44
N HIS A 232 9.93 -5.03 -0.34
CA HIS A 232 9.89 -4.98 -1.82
C HIS A 232 8.58 -5.52 -2.41
N TYR A 233 8.07 -6.65 -1.91
CA TYR A 233 6.80 -7.23 -2.35
C TYR A 233 5.63 -6.25 -2.15
N PHE A 234 5.56 -5.60 -0.99
CA PHE A 234 4.45 -4.71 -0.63
C PHE A 234 4.53 -3.37 -1.34
N ASN A 235 5.75 -2.87 -1.59
CA ASN A 235 5.94 -1.69 -2.42
C ASN A 235 5.45 -1.93 -3.86
N ASN A 236 5.77 -3.07 -4.46
CA ASN A 236 5.26 -3.43 -5.77
C ASN A 236 3.73 -3.61 -5.80
N MET A 237 3.14 -4.15 -4.73
CA MET A 237 1.69 -4.23 -4.59
C MET A 237 1.05 -2.84 -4.47
N TYR A 238 1.67 -1.92 -3.73
CA TYR A 238 1.20 -0.54 -3.61
C TYR A 238 1.19 0.18 -4.97
N LYS A 239 2.26 0.07 -5.77
CA LYS A 239 2.31 0.65 -7.12
C LYS A 239 1.11 0.20 -7.99
N LYS A 240 0.76 -1.08 -7.91
CA LYS A 240 -0.42 -1.62 -8.61
C LYS A 240 -1.72 -1.06 -8.06
N ARG A 241 -1.87 -0.94 -6.73
CA ARG A 241 -3.06 -0.33 -6.10
C ARG A 241 -3.20 1.14 -6.47
N LEU A 242 -2.10 1.90 -6.47
CA LEU A 242 -2.09 3.30 -6.86
C LEU A 242 -2.63 3.52 -8.28
N SER A 243 -2.22 2.67 -9.23
CA SER A 243 -2.77 2.67 -10.58
C SER A 243 -4.27 2.34 -10.59
N ALA A 244 -4.70 1.34 -9.80
CA ALA A 244 -6.10 0.96 -9.70
C ALA A 244 -6.97 2.08 -9.11
N TYR A 245 -6.56 2.73 -8.02
CA TYR A 245 -7.29 3.85 -7.42
C TYR A 245 -7.57 4.98 -8.42
N ARG A 246 -6.52 5.42 -9.13
CA ARG A 246 -6.64 6.46 -10.17
C ARG A 246 -7.54 6.05 -11.32
N LYS A 247 -7.46 4.79 -11.75
CA LYS A 247 -8.29 4.26 -12.84
C LYS A 247 -9.76 4.20 -12.44
N ILE A 248 -10.05 3.79 -11.22
CA ILE A 248 -11.39 3.71 -10.66
C ILE A 248 -11.96 5.12 -10.43
N GLY A 249 -11.13 6.12 -10.12
CA GLY A 249 -11.54 7.52 -9.96
C GLY A 249 -11.47 8.03 -8.53
N PHE A 250 -10.66 7.39 -7.67
CA PHE A 250 -10.31 7.93 -6.36
C PHE A 250 -9.15 8.90 -6.46
N ASP A 251 -9.25 10.01 -5.76
CA ASP A 251 -8.16 10.98 -5.63
C ASP A 251 -7.18 10.54 -4.52
N VAL A 252 -5.92 10.38 -4.91
CA VAL A 252 -4.88 9.98 -3.96
C VAL A 252 -4.28 11.21 -3.31
N ILE A 253 -4.54 11.37 -2.02
CA ILE A 253 -4.09 12.51 -1.23
C ILE A 253 -2.80 12.11 -0.52
N THR A 254 -1.68 12.56 -1.03
CA THR A 254 -0.35 12.32 -0.45
C THR A 254 0.03 13.33 0.63
N ASN A 255 -0.69 14.47 0.69
CA ASN A 255 -0.43 15.56 1.63
C ASN A 255 -1.43 15.52 2.78
N LEU A 256 -1.20 14.64 3.78
CA LEU A 256 -1.78 14.85 5.09
C LEU A 256 -0.98 15.98 5.76
N VAL A 257 -1.44 17.19 5.61
CA VAL A 257 -0.93 18.34 6.36
C VAL A 257 -1.41 18.21 7.81
N ASP A 258 -0.74 17.36 8.58
CA ASP A 258 -0.79 17.45 10.03
C ASP A 258 0.32 18.39 10.49
N ASN A 259 -0.11 19.60 10.90
CA ASN A 259 0.63 20.60 11.67
C ASN A 259 2.12 20.85 11.36
N LYS A 260 2.38 22.00 10.89
CA LYS A 260 3.54 22.84 10.60
C LYS A 260 4.93 22.56 11.22
N GLN A 261 5.26 21.38 11.79
CA GLN A 261 6.57 21.15 12.40
C GLN A 261 7.26 19.78 12.11
N ASN A 262 6.58 18.77 11.56
CA ASN A 262 7.21 17.49 11.16
C ASN A 262 6.52 16.96 9.90
N VAL A 263 6.90 17.42 8.73
CA VAL A 263 6.26 16.99 7.47
C VAL A 263 6.95 15.73 6.96
N ASP A 264 6.44 14.57 7.36
CA ASP A 264 6.71 13.33 6.65
C ASP A 264 6.02 13.44 5.29
N HIS A 265 6.77 13.47 4.21
CA HIS A 265 6.24 13.69 2.87
C HIS A 265 6.70 12.62 1.90
N ILE A 266 5.86 12.29 0.93
CA ILE A 266 6.21 11.34 -0.12
C ILE A 266 6.32 12.11 -1.42
N TYR A 267 7.48 11.91 -2.04
CA TYR A 267 7.84 12.51 -3.30
C TYR A 267 7.85 11.44 -4.39
N ASN A 268 7.30 11.77 -5.55
CA ASN A 268 7.44 10.96 -6.75
C ASN A 268 8.74 11.31 -7.49
N TYR A 269 9.03 10.57 -8.57
CA TYR A 269 10.26 10.73 -9.35
C TYR A 269 10.45 12.16 -9.92
N ASN A 270 9.40 12.93 -10.12
CA ASN A 270 9.48 14.25 -10.76
C ASN A 270 9.70 15.39 -9.75
N ASP A 271 9.32 15.20 -8.49
CA ASP A 271 9.25 16.27 -7.49
C ASP A 271 10.21 16.13 -6.29
N TYR A 272 10.84 14.93 -6.09
CA TYR A 272 11.75 14.72 -4.96
C TYR A 272 13.05 15.56 -5.07
N LEU A 273 13.53 15.80 -6.28
CA LEU A 273 14.91 16.25 -6.52
C LEU A 273 15.19 17.64 -5.96
N GLU A 274 14.23 18.57 -6.05
CA GLU A 274 14.39 19.92 -5.53
C GLU A 274 14.49 19.92 -4.00
N VAL A 275 13.61 19.19 -3.33
CA VAL A 275 13.60 19.11 -1.87
C VAL A 275 14.81 18.34 -1.34
N PHE A 276 15.22 17.28 -2.03
CA PHE A 276 16.43 16.52 -1.69
C PHE A 276 17.70 17.41 -1.83
N ARG A 277 17.79 18.22 -2.88
CA ARG A 277 18.89 19.20 -3.05
C ARG A 277 18.90 20.23 -1.94
N GLN A 278 17.74 20.71 -1.52
CA GLN A 278 17.63 21.64 -0.42
C GLN A 278 18.10 21.03 0.88
N ASP A 279 17.68 19.81 1.23
CA ASP A 279 18.14 19.09 2.43
C ASP A 279 19.66 18.92 2.43
N ILE A 280 20.25 18.54 1.29
CA ILE A 280 21.73 18.47 1.16
C ILE A 280 22.35 19.84 1.35
N HIS A 281 21.79 20.89 0.75
CA HIS A 281 22.32 22.26 0.86
C HIS A 281 22.25 22.81 2.29
N GLU A 282 21.27 22.39 3.08
CA GLU A 282 21.09 22.78 4.49
C GLU A 282 21.85 21.89 5.48
N SER A 283 22.46 20.78 5.01
CA SER A 283 23.19 19.85 5.87
C SER A 283 24.40 20.49 6.55
N ASN A 284 24.64 20.09 7.81
CA ASN A 284 25.69 20.69 8.64
C ASN A 284 26.64 19.65 9.30
N LYS A 285 26.28 18.36 9.28
CA LYS A 285 27.06 17.29 9.96
C LYS A 285 27.47 16.19 9.00
N SER A 286 26.49 15.52 8.40
CA SER A 286 26.75 14.32 7.60
C SER A 286 25.71 14.07 6.52
N ILE A 287 26.14 13.47 5.43
CA ILE A 287 25.30 12.95 4.34
C ILE A 287 25.67 11.50 4.11
N ILE A 288 24.74 10.58 4.25
CA ILE A 288 24.93 9.15 3.99
C ILE A 288 23.92 8.75 2.92
N ILE A 289 24.38 8.10 1.84
CA ILE A 289 23.50 7.61 0.77
C ILE A 289 23.75 6.14 0.51
N SER A 290 22.70 5.33 0.56
CA SER A 290 22.72 3.94 0.12
C SER A 290 22.21 3.83 -1.31
N SER A 291 23.06 3.38 -2.21
CA SER A 291 22.80 3.25 -3.65
C SER A 291 23.49 2.00 -4.18
N PRO A 292 22.81 0.84 -4.18
CA PRO A 292 23.37 -0.43 -4.65
C PRO A 292 23.90 -0.41 -6.08
N GLN A 293 23.38 0.46 -6.91
CA GLN A 293 23.80 0.65 -8.31
C GLN A 293 24.12 2.11 -8.55
N LEU A 294 25.20 2.39 -9.26
CA LEU A 294 25.66 3.74 -9.60
C LEU A 294 25.38 4.07 -11.06
N ASN A 295 25.15 5.35 -11.34
CA ASN A 295 25.01 5.90 -12.69
C ASN A 295 25.84 7.18 -12.81
N GLU A 296 26.67 7.29 -13.82
CA GLU A 296 27.63 8.37 -14.01
C GLU A 296 27.01 9.78 -13.93
N LYS A 297 25.91 10.00 -14.63
CA LYS A 297 25.26 11.34 -14.64
C LYS A 297 24.78 11.74 -13.24
N LYS A 298 24.23 10.79 -12.48
CA LYS A 298 23.75 11.06 -11.12
C LYS A 298 24.90 11.24 -10.15
N VAL A 299 25.97 10.43 -10.28
CA VAL A 299 27.18 10.55 -9.46
C VAL A 299 27.85 11.93 -9.69
N LEU A 300 28.03 12.34 -10.95
CA LEU A 300 28.60 13.67 -11.26
C LEU A 300 27.73 14.82 -10.72
N SER A 301 26.41 14.73 -10.90
CA SER A 301 25.47 15.73 -10.35
C SER A 301 25.50 15.78 -8.83
N PHE A 302 25.73 14.65 -8.16
CA PHE A 302 25.84 14.57 -6.71
C PHE A 302 27.15 15.18 -6.22
N ILE A 303 28.26 14.87 -6.87
CA ILE A 303 29.57 15.46 -6.55
C ILE A 303 29.51 16.99 -6.61
N ASP A 304 28.90 17.55 -7.65
CA ASP A 304 28.71 18.99 -7.76
C ASP A 304 27.87 19.57 -6.63
N LEU A 305 26.86 18.83 -6.17
CA LEU A 305 25.95 19.25 -5.10
C LEU A 305 26.61 19.27 -3.71
N ILE A 306 27.54 18.36 -3.45
CA ILE A 306 28.15 18.22 -2.11
C ILE A 306 29.43 19.07 -1.91
N LYS A 307 30.05 19.61 -2.96
CA LYS A 307 31.30 20.38 -2.88
C LYS A 307 31.27 21.48 -1.82
N ASP A 308 30.24 22.32 -1.86
CA ASP A 308 30.07 23.42 -0.88
C ASP A 308 29.87 22.89 0.56
N ARG A 309 29.33 21.72 0.72
CA ARG A 309 29.12 21.10 2.03
C ARG A 309 30.39 20.52 2.59
N GLN A 310 31.18 19.84 1.76
CA GLN A 310 32.49 19.30 2.15
C GLN A 310 33.45 20.41 2.57
N GLU A 311 33.48 21.56 1.86
CA GLU A 311 34.25 22.73 2.24
C GLU A 311 33.84 23.29 3.62
N LYS A 312 32.59 23.07 4.04
CA LYS A 312 32.07 23.42 5.37
C LYS A 312 32.23 22.32 6.43
N GLY A 313 32.93 21.24 6.08
CA GLY A 313 33.24 20.14 7.00
C GLY A 313 32.17 19.08 7.14
N VAL A 314 31.16 19.03 6.24
CA VAL A 314 30.16 17.96 6.22
C VAL A 314 30.78 16.67 5.70
N SER A 315 30.66 15.58 6.46
CA SER A 315 31.12 14.26 6.04
C SER A 315 30.13 13.63 5.03
N VAL A 316 30.66 12.98 3.97
CA VAL A 316 29.84 12.37 2.93
C VAL A 316 30.24 10.92 2.73
N ASN A 317 29.29 10.01 2.96
CA ASN A 317 29.47 8.57 2.84
C ASN A 317 28.47 8.00 1.82
N VAL A 318 28.92 7.07 1.00
CA VAL A 318 28.10 6.33 0.05
C VAL A 318 28.24 4.82 0.30
N PHE A 319 27.13 4.14 0.51
CA PHE A 319 27.06 2.69 0.56
C PHE A 319 26.67 2.17 -0.82
N THR A 320 27.43 1.23 -1.36
CA THR A 320 27.16 0.63 -2.66
C THR A 320 27.35 -0.87 -2.65
N LYS A 321 26.80 -1.56 -3.63
CA LYS A 321 26.92 -3.01 -3.74
C LYS A 321 28.24 -3.41 -4.35
N GLN A 322 28.84 -4.49 -3.83
CA GLN A 322 30.02 -5.11 -4.42
C GLN A 322 29.71 -5.60 -5.84
N THR A 323 30.59 -5.30 -6.78
CA THR A 323 30.46 -5.73 -8.16
C THR A 323 31.84 -5.86 -8.81
N ASP A 324 31.96 -6.77 -9.76
CA ASP A 324 33.16 -6.94 -10.59
C ASP A 324 33.10 -6.07 -11.87
N GLU A 325 32.06 -5.26 -12.03
CA GLU A 325 31.90 -4.41 -13.21
C GLU A 325 32.91 -3.24 -13.22
N PRO A 326 33.84 -3.15 -14.19
CA PRO A 326 34.83 -2.07 -14.27
C PRO A 326 34.19 -0.66 -14.29
N TYR A 327 33.01 -0.52 -14.88
CA TYR A 327 32.27 0.73 -14.93
C TYR A 327 31.89 1.24 -13.55
N THR A 328 31.39 0.38 -12.68
CA THR A 328 31.01 0.75 -11.31
C THR A 328 32.24 1.06 -10.47
N ASN A 329 33.33 0.31 -10.62
CA ASN A 329 34.58 0.58 -9.92
C ASN A 329 35.16 1.95 -10.28
N ASN A 330 35.11 2.35 -11.54
CA ASN A 330 35.51 3.70 -11.96
C ASN A 330 34.66 4.82 -11.31
N LEU A 331 33.37 4.57 -11.06
CA LEU A 331 32.51 5.53 -10.38
C LEU A 331 32.80 5.60 -8.88
N ILE A 332 33.19 4.48 -8.26
CA ILE A 332 33.66 4.44 -6.88
C ILE A 332 34.97 5.26 -6.75
N ASP A 333 35.92 5.05 -7.65
CA ASP A 333 37.18 5.81 -7.69
C ASP A 333 36.92 7.32 -7.89
N LEU A 334 35.93 7.67 -8.72
CA LEU A 334 35.51 9.05 -8.96
C LEU A 334 34.94 9.68 -7.66
N LEU A 335 34.14 8.95 -6.89
CA LEU A 335 33.62 9.40 -5.61
C LEU A 335 34.73 9.61 -4.60
N TYR A 336 35.68 8.65 -4.46
CA TYR A 336 36.87 8.79 -3.60
C TYR A 336 37.73 9.98 -3.98
N GLY A 337 37.99 10.19 -5.27
CA GLY A 337 38.76 11.32 -5.77
C GLY A 337 38.13 12.67 -5.49
N ASN A 338 36.83 12.71 -5.17
CA ASN A 338 36.07 13.91 -4.78
C ASN A 338 35.75 13.95 -3.27
N GLY A 339 36.49 13.23 -2.43
CA GLY A 339 36.36 13.29 -0.98
C GLY A 339 35.14 12.61 -0.38
N VAL A 340 34.47 11.73 -1.14
CA VAL A 340 33.37 10.90 -0.65
C VAL A 340 33.90 9.59 -0.14
N PHE A 341 33.57 9.23 1.09
CA PHE A 341 33.90 7.91 1.62
C PHE A 341 32.91 6.85 1.09
N VAL A 342 33.41 5.78 0.49
CA VAL A 342 32.54 4.73 -0.11
C VAL A 342 32.75 3.42 0.63
N GLU A 343 31.65 2.85 1.12
CA GLU A 343 31.62 1.50 1.70
C GLU A 343 30.92 0.54 0.76
N VAL A 344 31.52 -0.64 0.56
CA VAL A 344 31.05 -1.65 -0.37
C VAL A 344 30.53 -2.86 0.39
N TYR A 345 29.28 -3.25 0.14
CA TYR A 345 28.62 -4.36 0.80
C TYR A 345 28.20 -5.45 -0.19
N PRO A 346 28.34 -6.75 0.13
CA PRO A 346 27.99 -7.85 -0.78
C PRO A 346 26.50 -7.88 -1.16
N ASP A 347 25.63 -7.66 -0.17
CA ASP A 347 24.18 -7.86 -0.31
C ASP A 347 23.34 -6.58 -0.10
N LEU A 348 23.92 -5.43 -0.45
CA LEU A 348 23.18 -4.17 -0.35
C LEU A 348 22.02 -4.13 -1.37
N ASP A 349 20.79 -3.91 -0.90
CA ASP A 349 19.57 -3.87 -1.72
C ASP A 349 18.65 -2.68 -1.39
N SER A 350 19.01 -1.85 -0.41
CA SER A 350 18.21 -0.75 0.09
C SER A 350 18.61 0.59 -0.51
N TYR A 351 17.60 1.43 -0.79
CA TYR A 351 17.77 2.81 -1.28
C TYR A 351 17.37 3.79 -0.20
N PHE A 352 18.32 4.53 0.34
CA PHE A 352 18.04 5.58 1.31
C PHE A 352 19.08 6.70 1.29
N ALA A 353 18.73 7.83 1.88
CA ALA A 353 19.72 8.80 2.36
C ALA A 353 19.39 9.23 3.78
N VAL A 354 20.44 9.50 4.55
CA VAL A 354 20.35 10.06 5.89
C VAL A 354 21.18 11.35 5.91
N ILE A 355 20.54 12.46 6.29
CA ILE A 355 21.18 13.78 6.36
C ILE A 355 21.14 14.24 7.81
N ASP A 356 22.30 14.65 8.32
CA ASP A 356 22.53 15.12 9.68
C ASP A 356 22.05 14.15 10.79
N GLN A 357 21.96 12.85 10.48
CA GLN A 357 21.46 11.79 11.37
C GLN A 357 19.99 12.01 11.82
N GLU A 358 19.24 12.82 11.09
CA GLU A 358 17.88 13.22 11.45
C GLU A 358 16.90 13.16 10.29
N ILE A 359 17.27 13.62 9.10
CA ILE A 359 16.42 13.61 7.92
C ILE A 359 16.69 12.33 7.14
N VAL A 360 15.65 11.54 6.97
CA VAL A 360 15.71 10.25 6.27
C VAL A 360 14.92 10.33 4.98
N TRP A 361 15.55 9.96 3.88
CA TRP A 361 14.94 9.68 2.60
C TRP A 361 15.00 8.19 2.33
N HIS A 362 13.86 7.53 2.14
CA HIS A 362 13.82 6.08 1.92
C HIS A 362 12.70 5.70 0.94
N GLY A 363 12.94 4.72 0.09
CA GLY A 363 11.90 4.23 -0.84
C GLY A 363 12.44 3.46 -2.04
N GLY A 364 11.78 3.60 -3.19
CA GLY A 364 12.12 2.86 -4.41
C GLY A 364 13.07 3.60 -5.36
N ILE A 365 13.34 4.91 -5.12
CA ILE A 365 14.21 5.69 -6.01
C ILE A 365 15.67 5.48 -5.60
N ASN A 366 16.48 4.96 -6.52
CA ASN A 366 17.93 4.94 -6.35
C ASN A 366 18.50 6.35 -6.62
N LEU A 367 19.01 6.99 -5.57
CA LEU A 367 19.46 8.37 -5.62
C LEU A 367 20.67 8.59 -6.53
N LEU A 368 21.62 7.64 -6.56
CA LEU A 368 22.83 7.70 -7.40
C LEU A 368 22.80 6.72 -8.59
N GLY A 369 21.72 5.96 -8.76
CA GLY A 369 21.58 4.98 -9.82
C GLY A 369 20.33 5.17 -10.67
N LYS A 370 20.04 4.22 -11.54
CA LYS A 370 18.82 4.22 -12.35
C LYS A 370 17.59 3.93 -11.47
N SER A 371 16.50 4.61 -11.73
CA SER A 371 15.22 4.45 -11.05
C SER A 371 14.08 4.42 -12.05
N ASN A 372 12.95 3.86 -11.66
CA ASN A 372 11.74 3.89 -12.47
C ASN A 372 10.96 5.18 -12.19
N ILE A 373 10.31 5.73 -13.22
CA ILE A 373 9.45 6.92 -13.11
C ILE A 373 8.25 6.74 -12.16
N TYR A 374 7.91 5.48 -11.84
CA TYR A 374 6.84 5.12 -10.90
C TYR A 374 7.33 4.94 -9.46
N ASP A 375 8.64 5.10 -9.23
CA ASP A 375 9.21 5.00 -7.89
C ASP A 375 8.95 6.28 -7.09
N SER A 376 8.95 6.13 -5.76
CA SER A 376 8.74 7.23 -4.82
C SER A 376 9.74 7.14 -3.67
N LEU A 377 9.98 8.28 -3.03
CA LEU A 377 10.76 8.39 -1.79
C LEU A 377 9.89 9.00 -0.71
N MET A 378 10.01 8.48 0.49
CA MET A 378 9.49 9.08 1.70
C MET A 378 10.60 9.92 2.34
N ARG A 379 10.28 11.16 2.73
CA ARG A 379 11.12 12.02 3.55
C ARG A 379 10.55 12.07 4.96
N VAL A 380 11.36 11.71 5.95
CA VAL A 380 10.94 11.66 7.37
C VAL A 380 12.01 12.33 8.23
N LYS A 381 11.61 13.07 9.25
CA LYS A 381 12.51 13.57 10.28
C LYS A 381 12.47 12.65 11.50
N SER A 382 13.48 11.77 11.65
CA SER A 382 13.56 10.80 12.74
C SER A 382 14.99 10.32 12.97
N THR A 383 15.53 10.57 14.15
CA THR A 383 16.85 10.09 14.58
C THR A 383 16.88 8.58 14.74
N THR A 384 15.81 7.98 15.27
CA THR A 384 15.70 6.52 15.46
C THR A 384 15.78 5.77 14.13
N ILE A 385 15.02 6.21 13.12
CA ILE A 385 15.05 5.59 11.78
C ILE A 385 16.43 5.82 11.13
N ALA A 386 17.04 6.97 11.34
CA ALA A 386 18.38 7.26 10.83
C ALA A 386 19.41 6.29 11.39
N GLU A 387 19.41 6.05 12.69
CA GLU A 387 20.30 5.11 13.38
C GLU A 387 20.09 3.67 12.86
N GLU A 388 18.85 3.22 12.76
CA GLU A 388 18.54 1.88 12.24
C GLU A 388 19.02 1.67 10.80
N LEU A 389 18.85 2.66 9.91
CA LEU A 389 19.30 2.56 8.53
C LEU A 389 20.81 2.56 8.39
N ILE A 390 21.51 3.32 9.21
CA ILE A 390 22.99 3.37 9.21
C ILE A 390 23.58 2.08 9.74
N SER A 391 22.98 1.46 10.76
CA SER A 391 23.47 0.21 11.37
C SER A 391 23.15 -1.04 10.54
N SER A 392 22.05 -1.03 9.79
CA SER A 392 21.55 -2.18 9.03
C SER A 392 22.56 -2.82 8.05
N PRO A 393 23.43 -2.10 7.33
CA PRO A 393 24.45 -2.73 6.48
C PRO A 393 25.60 -3.40 7.25
N THR A 394 25.82 -3.01 8.51
CA THR A 394 26.96 -3.50 9.32
C THR A 394 26.65 -4.80 10.05
N GLU A 395 25.38 -5.12 10.34
CA GLU A 395 24.97 -6.32 11.07
C GLU A 395 25.19 -7.63 10.28
N THR A 396 25.37 -7.57 8.96
CA THR A 396 25.66 -8.76 8.15
C THR A 396 27.12 -9.25 8.24
N LYS A 397 28.02 -8.52 8.92
CA LYS A 397 29.42 -8.90 9.05
C LYS A 397 29.71 -9.89 10.19
N ASP A 398 28.81 -10.10 11.16
CA ASP A 398 29.07 -10.89 12.36
C ASP A 398 28.45 -12.31 12.35
N CYS A 399 27.85 -12.76 11.25
CA CYS A 399 27.24 -14.09 11.16
C CYS A 399 28.12 -15.19 10.56
N ASP A 400 29.39 -14.90 10.16
CA ASP A 400 30.32 -15.87 9.62
C ASP A 400 31.64 -15.90 10.45
N SER A 401 31.51 -16.18 11.75
CA SER A 401 32.67 -16.56 12.58
C SER A 401 32.35 -17.76 13.47
#